data_5acf5eeb0e0e1f1236ea79044f1604f0
#
_entry.id   5acf5eeb0e0e1f1236ea79044f1604f0
#
_cell.length_a   1.000
_cell.length_b   1.000
_cell.length_c   1.000
_cell.angle_alpha   90.00
_cell.angle_beta   90.00
_cell.angle_gamma   90.00
#
_symmetry.space_group_name_H-M   'P 1'
#
loop_
_entity.id
_entity.type
_entity.pdbx_description
1 polymer ?
#
loop_
_entity_poly.entity_id
_entity_poly.type
_entity_poly.pdbx_seq_one_letter_code
_entity_poly.pdbx_strand_id
1 'polypeptide(L)'
;MILCVTGKMASGKNFFCSVLEENGFVSIDADKCVHSIISDKTETILKEFLPVAESLNKTEFKNLPLKIQNADGSLNRKELGRLLFSDKKFLEKQESIIYPELILRTKEFILKNHQKNIILNATVLYKIPELLNLCSKIIFVEANPVLRLIRAKKRDKIPFKQIKSRFDAQKNLFQIQFL
;
A
#
# COMPACT_ATOMS: atom_id res chain seq x y z
N MET A 1 -6.50 4.78 22.71
CA MET A 1 -5.09 4.88 22.22
C MET A 1 -5.04 4.43 20.76
N ILE A 2 -4.25 5.11 19.91
CA ILE A 2 -4.08 4.75 18.50
C ILE A 2 -2.62 4.35 18.28
N LEU A 3 -2.39 3.13 17.80
CA LEU A 3 -1.07 2.60 17.48
C LEU A 3 -0.88 2.53 15.96
N CYS A 4 0.22 3.08 15.43
CA CYS A 4 0.68 2.75 14.10
C CYS A 4 1.53 1.49 14.15
N VAL A 5 1.14 0.43 13.44
CA VAL A 5 1.95 -0.77 13.26
C VAL A 5 2.50 -0.79 11.84
N THR A 6 3.80 -0.64 11.72
CA THR A 6 4.50 -0.61 10.43
C THR A 6 5.65 -1.60 10.40
N GLY A 7 6.25 -1.79 9.23
CA GLY A 7 7.39 -2.70 9.05
C GLY A 7 7.48 -3.21 7.61
N LYS A 8 8.61 -3.75 7.26
CA LYS A 8 8.92 -4.23 5.92
C LYS A 8 8.04 -5.42 5.52
N MET A 9 7.95 -5.70 4.22
CA MET A 9 7.22 -6.86 3.67
C MET A 9 7.61 -8.16 4.38
N ALA A 10 6.61 -8.97 4.73
CA ALA A 10 6.77 -10.25 5.42
C ALA A 10 7.45 -10.20 6.80
N SER A 11 7.49 -9.03 7.47
CA SER A 11 8.03 -8.89 8.84
C SER A 11 7.16 -9.56 9.91
N GLY A 12 5.86 -9.75 9.63
CA GLY A 12 4.91 -10.31 10.60
C GLY A 12 3.93 -9.29 11.19
N LYS A 13 3.82 -8.09 10.60
CA LYS A 13 2.86 -7.05 11.04
C LYS A 13 1.47 -7.60 11.31
N ASN A 14 0.91 -8.33 10.34
CA ASN A 14 -0.47 -8.83 10.47
C ASN A 14 -0.62 -9.83 11.62
N PHE A 15 0.38 -10.68 11.87
CA PHE A 15 0.40 -11.57 13.03
C PHE A 15 0.48 -10.76 14.31
N PHE A 16 1.33 -9.73 14.37
CA PHE A 16 1.40 -8.85 15.54
C PHE A 16 0.07 -8.12 15.78
N CYS A 17 -0.58 -7.63 14.72
CA CYS A 17 -1.91 -7.03 14.83
C CYS A 17 -2.96 -8.02 15.34
N SER A 18 -2.97 -9.28 14.85
CA SER A 18 -3.94 -10.27 15.32
C SER A 18 -3.79 -10.59 16.80
N VAL A 19 -2.56 -10.65 17.33
CA VAL A 19 -2.33 -10.82 18.78
C VAL A 19 -2.89 -9.65 19.59
N LEU A 20 -2.77 -8.41 19.10
CA LEU A 20 -3.38 -7.26 19.77
C LEU A 20 -4.90 -7.26 19.65
N GLU A 21 -5.46 -7.73 18.53
CA GLU A 21 -6.91 -7.86 18.34
C GLU A 21 -7.51 -8.87 19.33
N GLU A 22 -6.84 -9.99 19.59
CA GLU A 22 -7.20 -10.95 20.63
C GLU A 22 -7.20 -10.32 22.04
N ASN A 23 -6.46 -9.22 22.23
CA ASN A 23 -6.40 -8.44 23.47
C ASN A 23 -7.28 -7.17 23.43
N GLY A 24 -8.32 -7.15 22.59
CA GLY A 24 -9.36 -6.14 22.59
C GLY A 24 -9.06 -4.88 21.75
N PHE A 25 -7.97 -4.88 20.98
CA PHE A 25 -7.75 -3.84 19.98
C PHE A 25 -8.65 -4.06 18.77
N VAL A 26 -8.91 -2.99 18.01
CA VAL A 26 -9.53 -3.06 16.68
C VAL A 26 -8.54 -2.52 15.65
N SER A 27 -8.46 -3.14 14.49
CA SER A 27 -7.49 -2.73 13.47
C SER A 27 -8.14 -2.26 12.17
N ILE A 28 -7.49 -1.32 11.50
CA ILE A 28 -7.70 -1.01 10.10
C ILE A 28 -6.40 -1.29 9.34
N ASP A 29 -6.51 -2.10 8.28
CA ASP A 29 -5.39 -2.41 7.38
C ASP A 29 -5.43 -1.40 6.21
N ALA A 30 -4.53 -0.43 6.23
CA ALA A 30 -4.46 0.62 5.22
C ALA A 30 -4.17 0.05 3.81
N ASP A 31 -3.36 -1.02 3.71
CA ASP A 31 -3.06 -1.63 2.41
C ASP A 31 -4.34 -2.25 1.81
N LYS A 32 -5.17 -2.91 2.62
CA LYS A 32 -6.49 -3.42 2.18
C LYS A 32 -7.46 -2.30 1.85
N CYS A 33 -7.46 -1.23 2.65
CA CYS A 33 -8.29 -0.06 2.42
C CYS A 33 -7.95 0.61 1.08
N VAL A 34 -6.66 0.79 0.77
CA VAL A 34 -6.19 1.27 -0.54
C VAL A 34 -6.67 0.37 -1.68
N HIS A 35 -6.63 -0.95 -1.50
CA HIS A 35 -7.13 -1.88 -2.51
C HIS A 35 -8.64 -1.71 -2.77
N SER A 36 -9.44 -1.49 -1.74
CA SER A 36 -10.88 -1.17 -1.88
C SER A 36 -11.08 0.16 -2.60
N ILE A 37 -10.38 1.21 -2.18
CA ILE A 37 -10.47 2.55 -2.79
C ILE A 37 -10.12 2.51 -4.28
N ILE A 38 -9.09 1.76 -4.69
CA ILE A 38 -8.72 1.58 -6.09
C ILE A 38 -9.87 0.93 -6.87
N SER A 39 -10.61 -0.03 -6.28
CA SER A 39 -11.77 -0.63 -6.91
C SER A 39 -12.90 0.38 -7.06
N ASP A 40 -13.20 1.13 -6.01
CA ASP A 40 -14.29 2.11 -5.99
C ASP A 40 -14.02 3.29 -6.93
N LYS A 41 -12.73 3.65 -7.11
CA LYS A 41 -12.28 4.74 -7.98
C LYS A 41 -11.77 4.28 -9.35
N THR A 42 -12.12 3.07 -9.78
CA THR A 42 -11.66 2.50 -11.06
C THR A 42 -11.87 3.45 -12.23
N GLU A 43 -13.05 4.06 -12.37
CA GLU A 43 -13.36 4.98 -13.45
C GLU A 43 -12.50 6.25 -13.42
N THR A 44 -12.29 6.82 -12.23
CA THR A 44 -11.44 8.01 -12.04
C THR A 44 -9.99 7.69 -12.43
N ILE A 45 -9.49 6.53 -11.99
CA ILE A 45 -8.13 6.07 -12.29
C ILE A 45 -7.96 5.82 -13.79
N LEU A 46 -8.91 5.14 -14.42
CA LEU A 46 -8.86 4.91 -15.87
C LEU A 46 -8.91 6.22 -16.65
N LYS A 47 -9.80 7.14 -16.28
CA LYS A 47 -9.89 8.46 -16.93
C LYS A 47 -8.57 9.23 -16.87
N GLU A 48 -7.86 9.14 -15.75
CA GLU A 48 -6.58 9.83 -15.55
C GLU A 48 -5.41 9.15 -16.28
N PHE A 49 -5.31 7.83 -16.23
CA PHE A 49 -4.12 7.12 -16.66
C PHE A 49 -4.22 6.45 -18.03
N LEU A 50 -5.42 6.24 -18.59
CA LEU A 50 -5.57 5.62 -19.90
C LEU A 50 -4.94 6.45 -21.02
N PRO A 51 -5.16 7.78 -21.11
CA PRO A 51 -4.51 8.62 -22.12
C PRO A 51 -2.97 8.61 -21.98
N VAL A 52 -2.48 8.57 -20.75
CA VAL A 52 -1.03 8.49 -20.45
C VAL A 52 -0.45 7.17 -20.96
N ALA A 53 -1.10 6.04 -20.64
CA ALA A 53 -0.67 4.73 -21.10
C ALA A 53 -0.68 4.62 -22.64
N GLU A 54 -1.70 5.15 -23.29
CA GLU A 54 -1.79 5.19 -24.76
C GLU A 54 -0.68 6.01 -25.39
N SER A 55 -0.33 7.15 -24.81
CA SER A 55 0.78 7.98 -25.26
C SER A 55 2.12 7.27 -25.13
N LEU A 56 2.38 6.67 -23.95
CA LEU A 56 3.62 5.95 -23.67
C LEU A 56 3.75 4.65 -24.48
N ASN A 57 2.64 4.01 -24.84
CA ASN A 57 2.64 2.84 -25.73
C ASN A 57 3.18 3.15 -27.13
N LYS A 58 3.09 4.41 -27.58
CA LYS A 58 3.66 4.86 -28.86
C LYS A 58 5.18 5.10 -28.81
N THR A 59 5.73 5.27 -27.62
CA THR A 59 7.12 5.66 -27.38
C THR A 59 7.87 4.61 -26.57
N GLU A 60 7.77 4.66 -25.26
CA GLU A 60 8.58 3.87 -24.31
C GLU A 60 8.15 2.40 -24.22
N PHE A 61 6.84 2.13 -24.31
CA PHE A 61 6.28 0.78 -24.17
C PHE A 61 5.87 0.14 -25.51
N LYS A 62 6.43 0.60 -26.62
CA LYS A 62 6.08 0.13 -27.97
C LYS A 62 6.16 -1.40 -28.13
N ASN A 63 7.18 -2.03 -27.53
CA ASN A 63 7.41 -3.49 -27.63
C ASN A 63 6.61 -4.30 -26.59
N LEU A 64 6.11 -3.67 -25.53
CA LEU A 64 5.33 -4.30 -24.47
C LEU A 64 4.27 -3.31 -23.96
N PRO A 65 3.18 -3.10 -24.73
CA PRO A 65 2.19 -2.10 -24.43
C PRO A 65 1.54 -2.27 -23.05
N LEU A 66 1.27 -1.14 -22.40
CA LEU A 66 0.52 -1.06 -21.15
C LEU A 66 -0.97 -1.20 -21.43
N LYS A 67 -1.58 -2.27 -20.95
CA LYS A 67 -3.03 -2.51 -21.05
C LYS A 67 -3.65 -2.33 -19.67
N ILE A 68 -3.80 -1.07 -19.23
CA ILE A 68 -4.33 -0.75 -17.90
C ILE A 68 -5.84 -0.97 -17.75
N GLN A 69 -6.55 -1.19 -18.83
CA GLN A 69 -7.96 -1.61 -18.84
C GLN A 69 -8.07 -3.01 -19.47
N ASN A 70 -8.85 -3.87 -18.83
CA ASN A 70 -9.21 -5.19 -19.34
C ASN A 70 -10.33 -5.11 -20.38
N ALA A 71 -10.60 -6.19 -21.09
CA ALA A 71 -11.67 -6.26 -22.11
C ALA A 71 -13.06 -6.06 -21.52
N ASP A 72 -13.27 -6.39 -20.25
CA ASP A 72 -14.53 -6.19 -19.50
C ASP A 72 -14.67 -4.77 -18.91
N GLY A 73 -13.76 -3.87 -19.23
CA GLY A 73 -13.75 -2.50 -18.71
C GLY A 73 -13.11 -2.35 -17.32
N SER A 74 -12.79 -3.43 -16.64
CA SER A 74 -12.16 -3.37 -15.31
C SER A 74 -10.70 -2.91 -15.36
N LEU A 75 -10.18 -2.45 -14.21
CA LEU A 75 -8.81 -1.98 -14.07
C LEU A 75 -7.81 -3.15 -14.02
N ASN A 76 -6.84 -3.16 -14.93
CA ASN A 76 -5.71 -4.06 -14.85
C ASN A 76 -4.64 -3.50 -13.89
N ARG A 77 -4.75 -3.88 -12.62
CA ARG A 77 -3.86 -3.37 -11.54
C ARG A 77 -2.39 -3.69 -11.77
N LYS A 78 -2.07 -4.80 -12.44
CA LYS A 78 -0.69 -5.17 -12.73
C LYS A 78 -0.07 -4.19 -13.74
N GLU A 79 -0.79 -3.90 -14.79
CA GLU A 79 -0.35 -2.97 -15.83
C GLU A 79 -0.36 -1.51 -15.34
N LEU A 80 -1.36 -1.13 -14.53
CA LEU A 80 -1.34 0.14 -13.82
C LEU A 80 -0.07 0.25 -12.95
N GLY A 81 0.27 -0.79 -12.19
CA GLY A 81 1.49 -0.81 -11.39
C GLY A 81 2.75 -0.61 -12.24
N ARG A 82 2.83 -1.20 -13.44
CA ARG A 82 3.96 -0.96 -14.37
C ARG A 82 4.06 0.51 -14.77
N LEU A 83 2.92 1.14 -15.07
CA LEU A 83 2.87 2.56 -15.40
C LEU A 83 3.30 3.42 -14.22
N LEU A 84 2.74 3.19 -13.04
CA LEU A 84 3.00 4.01 -11.86
C LEU A 84 4.47 3.95 -11.40
N PHE A 85 5.11 2.79 -11.56
CA PHE A 85 6.52 2.62 -11.19
C PHE A 85 7.51 3.02 -12.31
N SER A 86 7.03 3.45 -13.48
CA SER A 86 7.90 3.97 -14.54
C SER A 86 8.32 5.43 -14.29
N ASP A 87 7.46 6.23 -13.64
CA ASP A 87 7.77 7.61 -13.25
C ASP A 87 7.15 7.94 -11.90
N LYS A 88 7.93 8.60 -11.04
CA LYS A 88 7.50 9.06 -9.71
C LYS A 88 6.26 9.97 -9.77
N LYS A 89 6.14 10.79 -10.82
CA LYS A 89 4.99 11.67 -11.02
C LYS A 89 3.66 10.92 -11.14
N PHE A 90 3.67 9.75 -11.80
CA PHE A 90 2.47 8.93 -11.91
C PHE A 90 2.06 8.33 -10.57
N LEU A 91 3.05 7.92 -9.77
CA LEU A 91 2.80 7.43 -8.42
C LEU A 91 2.21 8.55 -7.53
N GLU A 92 2.81 9.74 -7.54
CA GLU A 92 2.34 10.91 -6.80
C GLU A 92 0.91 11.31 -7.24
N LYS A 93 0.61 11.22 -8.53
CA LYS A 93 -0.73 11.49 -9.05
C LYS A 93 -1.74 10.46 -8.55
N GLN A 94 -1.40 9.17 -8.53
CA GLN A 94 -2.27 8.15 -7.97
C GLN A 94 -2.47 8.36 -6.46
N GLU A 95 -1.42 8.67 -5.74
CA GLU A 95 -1.46 8.96 -4.30
C GLU A 95 -2.42 10.14 -4.03
N SER A 96 -2.41 11.18 -4.86
CA SER A 96 -3.36 12.31 -4.74
C SER A 96 -4.83 11.93 -4.95
N ILE A 97 -5.12 10.87 -5.70
CA ILE A 97 -6.48 10.33 -5.89
C ILE A 97 -6.91 9.46 -4.70
N ILE A 98 -5.96 8.69 -4.14
CA ILE A 98 -6.26 7.66 -3.15
C ILE A 98 -6.22 8.20 -1.71
N TYR A 99 -5.23 9.04 -1.37
CA TYR A 99 -5.00 9.45 0.02
C TYR A 99 -6.16 10.21 0.66
N PRO A 100 -6.86 11.14 -0.01
CA PRO A 100 -7.99 11.83 0.61
C PRO A 100 -9.07 10.86 1.10
N GLU A 101 -9.39 9.85 0.29
CA GLU A 101 -10.36 8.84 0.64
C GLU A 101 -9.86 7.90 1.75
N LEU A 102 -8.58 7.53 1.72
CA LEU A 102 -7.96 6.73 2.78
C LEU A 102 -7.99 7.47 4.13
N ILE A 103 -7.69 8.76 4.12
CA ILE A 103 -7.76 9.61 5.31
C ILE A 103 -9.18 9.65 5.85
N LEU A 104 -10.16 9.89 4.98
CA LEU A 104 -11.57 9.93 5.37
C LEU A 104 -12.01 8.62 6.03
N ARG A 105 -11.83 7.49 5.35
CA ARG A 105 -12.21 6.16 5.88
C ARG A 105 -11.49 5.80 7.18
N THR A 106 -10.22 6.20 7.29
CA THR A 106 -9.46 5.96 8.52
C THR A 106 -10.00 6.80 9.68
N LYS A 107 -10.33 8.07 9.45
CA LYS A 107 -10.94 8.94 10.47
C LYS A 107 -12.33 8.44 10.88
N GLU A 108 -13.16 8.02 9.94
CA GLU A 108 -14.47 7.43 10.22
C GLU A 108 -14.33 6.15 11.07
N PHE A 109 -13.37 5.29 10.74
CA PHE A 109 -13.08 4.09 11.54
C PHE A 109 -12.66 4.45 12.97
N ILE A 110 -11.80 5.46 13.14
CA ILE A 110 -11.36 5.94 14.46
C ILE A 110 -12.55 6.48 15.25
N LEU A 111 -13.40 7.32 14.64
CA LEU A 111 -14.58 7.87 15.29
C LEU A 111 -15.55 6.78 15.74
N LYS A 112 -15.83 5.81 14.87
CA LYS A 112 -16.72 4.68 15.17
C LYS A 112 -16.20 3.81 16.32
N ASN A 113 -14.90 3.76 16.52
CA ASN A 113 -14.23 2.92 17.52
C ASN A 113 -13.55 3.73 18.64
N HIS A 114 -13.97 4.97 18.89
CA HIS A 114 -13.28 5.90 19.80
C HIS A 114 -13.10 5.40 21.23
N GLN A 115 -13.95 4.47 21.69
CA GLN A 115 -13.86 3.86 23.02
C GLN A 115 -12.87 2.68 23.08
N LYS A 116 -12.31 2.26 21.95
CA LYS A 116 -11.39 1.12 21.85
C LYS A 116 -9.96 1.57 21.61
N ASN A 117 -9.02 0.68 21.87
CA ASN A 117 -7.65 0.83 21.38
C ASN A 117 -7.61 0.44 19.89
N ILE A 118 -7.00 1.28 19.07
CA ILE A 118 -7.03 1.18 17.61
C ILE A 118 -5.64 0.91 17.08
N ILE A 119 -5.55 0.07 16.05
CA ILE A 119 -4.33 -0.20 15.30
C ILE A 119 -4.52 0.33 13.88
N LEU A 120 -3.62 1.22 13.44
CA LEU A 120 -3.43 1.56 12.04
C LEU A 120 -2.29 0.68 11.48
N ASN A 121 -2.65 -0.41 10.81
CA ASN A 121 -1.69 -1.31 10.18
C ASN A 121 -1.37 -0.80 8.77
N ALA A 122 -0.17 -0.28 8.56
CA ALA A 122 0.23 0.30 7.28
C ALA A 122 1.72 0.17 7.02
N THR A 123 2.09 -0.17 5.79
CA THR A 123 3.51 -0.23 5.39
C THR A 123 4.10 1.16 5.17
N VAL A 124 3.30 2.11 4.70
CA VAL A 124 3.77 3.43 4.23
C VAL A 124 3.05 4.61 4.87
N LEU A 125 2.58 4.47 6.11
CA LEU A 125 1.82 5.54 6.79
C LEU A 125 2.62 6.85 6.94
N TYR A 126 3.95 6.78 6.97
CA TYR A 126 4.81 7.97 7.00
C TYR A 126 4.62 8.91 5.80
N LYS A 127 4.05 8.42 4.68
CA LYS A 127 3.68 9.24 3.53
C LYS A 127 2.42 10.07 3.75
N ILE A 128 1.69 9.80 4.83
CA ILE A 128 0.43 10.46 5.17
C ILE A 128 0.56 11.05 6.58
N PRO A 129 1.27 12.19 6.73
CA PRO A 129 1.53 12.81 8.03
C PRO A 129 0.26 13.05 8.83
N GLU A 130 -0.85 13.36 8.16
CA GLU A 130 -2.15 13.59 8.78
C GLU A 130 -2.64 12.37 9.58
N LEU A 131 -2.47 11.15 9.06
CA LEU A 131 -2.81 9.92 9.79
C LEU A 131 -1.75 9.55 10.82
N LEU A 132 -0.48 9.81 10.51
CA LEU A 132 0.61 9.51 11.42
C LEU A 132 0.49 10.33 12.71
N ASN A 133 0.10 11.60 12.61
CA ASN A 133 -0.09 12.51 13.74
C ASN A 133 -1.25 12.11 14.66
N LEU A 134 -2.17 11.25 14.21
CA LEU A 134 -3.22 10.68 15.06
C LEU A 134 -2.71 9.54 15.96
N CYS A 135 -1.54 9.00 15.64
CA CYS A 135 -0.99 7.85 16.35
C CYS A 135 -0.27 8.28 17.63
N SER A 136 -0.64 7.66 18.76
CA SER A 136 0.02 7.87 20.05
C SER A 136 1.41 7.25 20.10
N LYS A 137 1.61 6.14 19.38
CA LYS A 137 2.87 5.40 19.28
C LYS A 137 3.01 4.73 17.92
N ILE A 138 4.26 4.56 17.50
CA ILE A 138 4.62 3.82 16.28
C ILE A 138 5.39 2.57 16.68
N ILE A 139 4.92 1.42 16.23
CA ILE A 139 5.53 0.12 16.45
C ILE A 139 6.10 -0.37 15.12
N PHE A 140 7.41 -0.51 15.07
CA PHE A 140 8.10 -1.06 13.91
C PHE A 140 8.32 -2.57 14.09
N VAL A 141 7.61 -3.37 13.31
CA VAL A 141 7.76 -4.84 13.33
C VAL A 141 8.88 -5.24 12.39
N GLU A 142 9.93 -5.80 12.96
CA GLU A 142 11.10 -6.26 12.22
C GLU A 142 11.26 -7.78 12.29
N ALA A 143 11.84 -8.36 11.25
CA ALA A 143 12.23 -9.76 11.22
C ALA A 143 13.48 -9.93 10.34
N ASN A 144 14.24 -10.98 10.65
CA ASN A 144 15.43 -11.33 9.88
C ASN A 144 15.12 -11.40 8.38
N PRO A 145 15.95 -10.81 7.50
CA PRO A 145 15.73 -10.78 6.06
C PRO A 145 15.51 -12.16 5.43
N VAL A 146 16.21 -13.19 5.92
CA VAL A 146 16.06 -14.57 5.43
C VAL A 146 14.66 -15.12 5.76
N LEU A 147 14.20 -14.93 7.01
CA LEU A 147 12.86 -15.34 7.43
C LEU A 147 11.78 -14.59 6.62
N ARG A 148 11.98 -13.30 6.38
CA ARG A 148 11.08 -12.50 5.54
C ARG A 148 11.00 -13.05 4.13
N LEU A 149 12.13 -13.44 3.54
CA LEU A 149 12.21 -14.03 2.21
C LEU A 149 11.47 -15.37 2.14
N ILE A 150 11.69 -16.26 3.10
CA ILE A 150 11.01 -17.56 3.19
C ILE A 150 9.50 -17.34 3.30
N ARG A 151 9.04 -16.45 4.19
CA ARG A 151 7.63 -16.11 4.38
C ARG A 151 7.00 -15.52 3.11
N ALA A 152 7.69 -14.60 2.44
CA ALA A 152 7.23 -14.00 1.19
C ALA A 152 7.09 -15.04 0.07
N LYS A 153 8.07 -15.93 -0.08
CA LYS A 153 8.03 -17.01 -1.06
C LYS A 153 6.86 -17.96 -0.84
N LYS A 154 6.62 -18.36 0.42
CA LYS A 154 5.51 -19.25 0.79
C LYS A 154 4.14 -18.60 0.56
N ARG A 155 4.00 -17.31 0.88
CA ARG A 155 2.73 -16.57 0.79
C ARG A 155 2.38 -16.19 -0.64
N ASP A 156 3.32 -15.59 -1.38
CA ASP A 156 3.02 -14.88 -2.63
C ASP A 156 3.08 -15.80 -3.85
N LYS A 157 3.78 -16.95 -3.75
CA LYS A 157 3.96 -17.94 -4.84
C LYS A 157 4.44 -17.33 -6.16
N ILE A 158 5.21 -16.24 -6.08
CA ILE A 158 5.77 -15.50 -7.23
C ILE A 158 7.26 -15.85 -7.42
N PRO A 159 7.84 -15.61 -8.62
CA PRO A 159 9.26 -15.83 -8.87
C PRO A 159 10.15 -15.05 -7.91
N PHE A 160 11.27 -15.66 -7.52
CA PHE A 160 12.25 -15.06 -6.59
C PHE A 160 12.71 -13.66 -7.03
N LYS A 161 12.93 -13.44 -8.34
CA LYS A 161 13.31 -12.14 -8.90
C LYS A 161 12.32 -11.04 -8.54
N GLN A 162 11.02 -11.35 -8.56
CA GLN A 162 9.98 -10.38 -8.19
C GLN A 162 9.96 -10.11 -6.67
N ILE A 163 10.18 -11.15 -5.85
CA ILE A 163 10.30 -10.97 -4.39
C ILE A 163 11.48 -10.07 -4.09
N LYS A 164 12.64 -10.34 -4.70
CA LYS A 164 13.86 -9.55 -4.52
C LYS A 164 13.63 -8.08 -4.91
N SER A 165 13.02 -7.83 -6.06
CA SER A 165 12.69 -6.45 -6.50
C SER A 165 11.81 -5.72 -5.47
N ARG A 166 10.80 -6.39 -4.90
CA ARG A 166 9.95 -5.80 -3.83
C ARG A 166 10.73 -5.53 -2.54
N PHE A 167 11.69 -6.39 -2.19
CA PHE A 167 12.58 -6.19 -1.04
C PHE A 167 13.53 -5.01 -1.26
N ASP A 168 14.10 -4.91 -2.47
CA ASP A 168 15.00 -3.82 -2.84
C ASP A 168 14.28 -2.47 -2.84
N ALA A 169 13.05 -2.42 -3.33
CA ALA A 169 12.20 -1.23 -3.28
C ALA A 169 11.92 -0.76 -1.83
N GLN A 170 12.01 -1.66 -0.85
CA GLN A 170 11.80 -1.32 0.56
C GLN A 170 13.10 -1.06 1.36
N LYS A 171 14.28 -1.14 0.75
CA LYS A 171 15.54 -0.89 1.48
C LYS A 171 15.58 0.48 2.12
N ASN A 172 15.12 1.49 1.40
CA ASN A 172 15.22 2.90 1.81
C ASN A 172 13.93 3.43 2.48
N LEU A 173 12.83 2.64 2.53
CA LEU A 173 11.55 3.08 3.05
C LEU A 173 11.58 3.48 4.54
N PHE A 174 12.57 3.02 5.29
CA PHE A 174 12.66 3.18 6.74
C PHE A 174 13.96 3.85 7.20
N GLN A 175 14.69 4.47 6.27
CA GLN A 175 15.78 5.39 6.60
C GLN A 175 15.27 6.78 7.02
N ILE A 176 13.97 7.01 6.91
CA ILE A 176 13.34 8.21 7.46
C ILE A 176 13.35 8.03 8.96
N GLN A 177 14.27 8.71 9.59
CA GLN A 177 14.36 8.86 11.03
C GLN A 177 13.01 9.32 11.55
N PHE A 178 12.41 8.50 12.41
CA PHE A 178 11.35 8.94 13.29
C PHE A 178 12.04 9.86 14.32
N LEU A 179 12.17 11.14 13.97
CA LEU A 179 12.52 12.20 14.90
C LEU A 179 11.30 12.59 15.71
#